data_d2421539c9aea3af099eb7e6ecebd311
#
_entry.id   d2421539c9aea3af099eb7e6ecebd311
#
_cell.length_a   1.000
_cell.length_b   1.000
_cell.length_c   1.000
_cell.angle_alpha   90.00
_cell.angle_beta   90.00
_cell.angle_gamma   90.00
#
_symmetry.space_group_name_H-M   'P 1'
#
loop_
_entity.id
_entity.type
_entity.pdbx_description
1 polymer ?
#
loop_
_entity_poly.entity_id
_entity_poly.type
_entity_poly.pdbx_seq_one_letter_code
_entity_poly.pdbx_strand_id
1 'polypeptide(L)'
;MNDVITANPDLYGIITHCDSMDPGVISALNQNQMNGAAGDDNHIYWSGIDCDATGIDALNSGLMDVCVEQNPLELATVITKGCLEIVAKGGTLDGEVIPMNTVVVDKSMTGDPARWATYDPETAPELWDGTERTWNNFLK
;
A
#
# COMPACT_ATOMS: atom_id res chain seq x y z
N MET A 1 20.62 0.74 -3.61
CA MET A 1 20.27 -0.60 -4.15
C MET A 1 21.40 -1.23 -4.96
N ASN A 2 22.04 -0.54 -5.91
CA ASN A 2 23.16 -1.10 -6.68
C ASN A 2 24.28 -1.70 -5.83
N ASP A 3 24.70 -1.01 -4.76
CA ASP A 3 25.75 -1.51 -3.86
C ASP A 3 25.34 -2.81 -3.15
N VAL A 4 24.05 -2.94 -2.82
CA VAL A 4 23.49 -4.16 -2.20
C VAL A 4 23.55 -5.32 -3.18
N ILE A 5 23.14 -5.11 -4.43
CA ILE A 5 23.20 -6.12 -5.49
C ILE A 5 24.64 -6.55 -5.75
N THR A 6 25.56 -5.58 -5.86
CA THR A 6 26.97 -5.87 -6.10
C THR A 6 27.59 -6.69 -4.97
N ALA A 7 27.20 -6.40 -3.72
CA ALA A 7 27.70 -7.12 -2.55
C ALA A 7 27.03 -8.50 -2.34
N ASN A 8 25.87 -8.71 -2.94
CA ASN A 8 25.06 -9.93 -2.79
C ASN A 8 24.60 -10.43 -4.17
N PRO A 9 25.47 -11.05 -4.97
CA PRO A 9 25.11 -11.49 -6.32
C PRO A 9 24.08 -12.63 -6.34
N ASP A 10 23.82 -13.24 -5.21
CA ASP A 10 22.81 -14.27 -4.97
C ASP A 10 21.53 -13.72 -4.30
N LEU A 11 21.35 -12.40 -4.37
CA LEU A 11 20.12 -11.78 -3.88
C LEU A 11 18.89 -12.34 -4.60
N TYR A 12 17.93 -12.86 -3.85
CA TYR A 12 16.71 -13.45 -4.39
C TYR A 12 15.41 -12.83 -3.86
N GLY A 13 15.51 -11.92 -2.90
CA GLY A 13 14.32 -11.28 -2.34
C GLY A 13 14.56 -9.85 -1.86
N ILE A 14 13.54 -9.02 -1.99
CA ILE A 14 13.53 -7.60 -1.60
C ILE A 14 12.24 -7.32 -0.82
N ILE A 15 12.35 -6.48 0.20
CA ILE A 15 11.21 -5.84 0.84
C ILE A 15 11.44 -4.35 0.78
N THR A 16 10.54 -3.60 0.15
CA THR A 16 10.55 -2.14 0.18
C THR A 16 9.63 -1.63 1.27
N HIS A 17 10.09 -0.64 1.99
CA HIS A 17 9.36 -0.04 3.12
C HIS A 17 8.18 0.84 2.66
N CYS A 18 8.27 1.41 1.46
CA CYS A 18 7.20 2.19 0.82
C CYS A 18 7.43 2.26 -0.69
N ASP A 19 6.36 2.33 -1.44
CA ASP A 19 6.37 2.33 -2.92
C ASP A 19 7.08 3.55 -3.53
N SER A 20 7.22 4.64 -2.77
CA SER A 20 8.02 5.80 -3.21
C SER A 20 9.51 5.49 -3.41
N MET A 21 10.03 4.38 -2.86
CA MET A 21 11.39 3.88 -3.10
C MET A 21 11.50 3.03 -4.37
N ASP A 22 10.40 2.49 -4.86
CA ASP A 22 10.36 1.49 -5.90
C ASP A 22 10.98 1.92 -7.24
N PRO A 23 10.85 3.17 -7.69
CA PRO A 23 11.54 3.63 -8.90
C PRO A 23 13.05 3.45 -8.84
N GLY A 24 13.64 3.64 -7.65
CA GLY A 24 15.07 3.42 -7.43
C GLY A 24 15.44 1.94 -7.43
N VAL A 25 14.58 1.08 -6.90
CA VAL A 25 14.74 -0.37 -6.93
C VAL A 25 14.63 -0.88 -8.36
N ILE A 26 13.58 -0.51 -9.09
CA ILE A 26 13.36 -0.88 -10.50
C ILE A 26 14.55 -0.47 -11.36
N SER A 27 15.05 0.76 -11.19
CA SER A 27 16.23 1.23 -11.91
C SER A 27 17.46 0.35 -11.64
N ALA A 28 17.69 -0.04 -10.40
CA ALA A 28 18.82 -0.87 -10.01
C ALA A 28 18.68 -2.31 -10.55
N LEU A 29 17.49 -2.90 -10.48
CA LEU A 29 17.21 -4.22 -11.03
C LEU A 29 17.45 -4.24 -12.55
N ASN A 30 16.96 -3.23 -13.28
CA ASN A 30 17.17 -3.08 -14.72
C ASN A 30 18.65 -2.99 -15.07
N GLN A 31 19.43 -2.17 -14.33
CA GLN A 31 20.87 -2.01 -14.58
C GLN A 31 21.66 -3.30 -14.36
N ASN A 32 21.20 -4.16 -13.46
CA ASN A 32 21.85 -5.41 -13.11
C ASN A 32 21.23 -6.63 -13.81
N GLN A 33 20.29 -6.45 -14.73
CA GLN A 33 19.58 -7.51 -15.46
C GLN A 33 18.85 -8.50 -14.53
N MET A 34 18.37 -8.02 -13.38
CA MET A 34 17.62 -8.77 -12.37
C MET A 34 16.12 -8.37 -12.39
N ASN A 35 15.61 -8.07 -13.56
CA ASN A 35 14.27 -7.52 -13.78
C ASN A 35 13.32 -8.52 -14.46
N GLY A 36 13.57 -9.81 -14.29
CA GLY A 36 12.66 -10.86 -14.74
C GLY A 36 11.30 -10.76 -14.07
N ALA A 37 10.26 -11.11 -14.80
CA ALA A 37 8.92 -11.26 -14.23
C ALA A 37 8.81 -12.57 -13.43
N ALA A 38 7.77 -12.67 -12.62
CA ALA A 38 7.51 -13.90 -11.84
C ALA A 38 7.52 -15.15 -12.75
N GLY A 39 8.40 -16.07 -12.42
CA GLY A 39 8.66 -17.31 -13.17
C GLY A 39 9.89 -17.29 -14.08
N ASP A 40 10.56 -16.16 -14.24
CA ASP A 40 11.83 -16.05 -14.97
C ASP A 40 13.00 -16.39 -14.05
N ASP A 41 14.09 -16.91 -14.62
CA ASP A 41 15.29 -17.33 -13.86
C ASP A 41 16.00 -16.16 -13.14
N ASN A 42 15.81 -14.92 -13.64
CA ASN A 42 16.39 -13.71 -13.07
C ASN A 42 15.37 -12.87 -12.29
N HIS A 43 14.26 -13.49 -11.88
CA HIS A 43 13.27 -12.87 -11.02
C HIS A 43 13.76 -12.71 -9.58
N ILE A 44 13.50 -11.56 -8.98
CA ILE A 44 13.74 -11.29 -7.56
C ILE A 44 12.37 -11.19 -6.87
N TYR A 45 12.13 -12.05 -5.88
CA TYR A 45 10.89 -11.97 -5.09
C TYR A 45 10.80 -10.64 -4.36
N TRP A 46 9.72 -9.90 -4.63
CA TRP A 46 9.60 -8.55 -4.12
C TRP A 46 8.25 -8.30 -3.44
N SER A 47 8.32 -7.80 -2.19
CA SER A 47 7.16 -7.33 -1.44
C SER A 47 7.27 -5.81 -1.21
N GLY A 48 6.25 -5.06 -1.64
CA GLY A 48 6.10 -3.62 -1.39
C GLY A 48 5.19 -3.32 -0.20
N ILE A 49 5.16 -2.06 0.19
CA ILE A 49 4.23 -1.51 1.19
C ILE A 49 3.70 -0.19 0.67
N ASP A 50 2.42 0.07 0.88
CA ASP A 50 1.52 1.16 0.55
C ASP A 50 0.56 0.79 -0.58
N CYS A 51 1.02 0.14 -1.62
CA CYS A 51 0.24 -0.27 -2.78
C CYS A 51 -0.33 0.95 -3.54
N ASP A 52 0.53 1.96 -3.77
CA ASP A 52 0.21 3.13 -4.59
C ASP A 52 0.26 2.80 -6.09
N ALA A 53 0.12 3.81 -6.95
CA ALA A 53 0.16 3.62 -8.40
C ALA A 53 1.48 2.97 -8.86
N THR A 54 2.61 3.26 -8.20
CA THR A 54 3.91 2.67 -8.54
C THR A 54 3.95 1.19 -8.17
N GLY A 55 3.45 0.83 -6.98
CA GLY A 55 3.31 -0.57 -6.54
C GLY A 55 2.37 -1.36 -7.47
N ILE A 56 1.23 -0.78 -7.85
CA ILE A 56 0.30 -1.38 -8.81
C ILE A 56 0.96 -1.62 -10.17
N ASP A 57 1.74 -0.67 -10.67
CA ASP A 57 2.47 -0.83 -11.94
C ASP A 57 3.55 -1.92 -11.83
N ALA A 58 4.26 -2.01 -10.70
CA ALA A 58 5.24 -3.05 -10.45
C ALA A 58 4.61 -4.45 -10.37
N LEU A 59 3.43 -4.58 -9.72
CA LEU A 59 2.63 -5.81 -9.70
C LEU A 59 2.16 -6.20 -11.11
N ASN A 60 1.63 -5.25 -11.87
CA ASN A 60 1.13 -5.48 -13.22
C ASN A 60 2.24 -5.92 -14.18
N SER A 61 3.43 -5.36 -14.05
CA SER A 61 4.59 -5.75 -14.84
C SER A 61 5.16 -7.13 -14.44
N GLY A 62 4.80 -7.64 -13.25
CA GLY A 62 5.32 -8.88 -12.70
C GLY A 62 6.70 -8.74 -12.04
N LEU A 63 7.20 -7.53 -11.85
CA LEU A 63 8.45 -7.28 -11.11
C LEU A 63 8.26 -7.45 -9.60
N MET A 64 7.10 -7.04 -9.08
CA MET A 64 6.70 -7.21 -7.69
C MET A 64 5.70 -8.36 -7.59
N ASP A 65 5.80 -9.17 -6.55
CA ASP A 65 4.92 -10.32 -6.32
C ASP A 65 3.70 -9.95 -5.50
N VAL A 66 3.92 -9.18 -4.43
CA VAL A 66 2.88 -8.74 -3.51
C VAL A 66 3.16 -7.34 -3.00
N CYS A 67 2.11 -6.60 -2.68
CA CYS A 67 2.19 -5.33 -2.00
C CYS A 67 1.23 -5.32 -0.81
N VAL A 68 1.66 -4.81 0.33
CA VAL A 68 0.81 -4.66 1.51
C VAL A 68 0.16 -3.30 1.47
N GLU A 69 -1.13 -3.28 1.18
CA GLU A 69 -1.91 -2.03 1.12
C GLU A 69 -2.06 -1.40 2.50
N GLN A 70 -1.67 -0.13 2.61
CA GLN A 70 -2.02 0.77 3.70
C GLN A 70 -2.96 1.84 3.16
N ASN A 71 -4.27 1.66 3.36
CA ASN A 71 -5.27 2.54 2.79
C ASN A 71 -5.25 3.94 3.46
N PRO A 72 -4.78 5.01 2.78
CA PRO A 72 -4.66 6.35 3.37
C PRO A 72 -6.03 6.99 3.65
N LEU A 73 -7.07 6.57 2.96
CA LEU A 73 -8.43 7.07 3.18
C LEU A 73 -9.01 6.51 4.48
N GLU A 74 -8.75 5.23 4.76
CA GLU A 74 -9.12 4.62 6.04
C GLU A 74 -8.32 5.26 7.18
N LEU A 75 -7.01 5.45 6.99
CA LEU A 75 -6.15 6.10 7.97
C LEU A 75 -6.64 7.52 8.31
N ALA A 76 -6.93 8.33 7.30
CA ALA A 76 -7.47 9.68 7.49
C ALA A 76 -8.81 9.65 8.24
N THR A 77 -9.66 8.68 7.95
CA THR A 77 -10.96 8.50 8.62
C THR A 77 -10.77 8.17 10.11
N VAL A 78 -9.91 7.21 10.41
CA VAL A 78 -9.64 6.78 11.79
C VAL A 78 -9.04 7.91 12.61
N ILE A 79 -8.05 8.63 12.07
CA ILE A 79 -7.43 9.78 12.74
C ILE A 79 -8.46 10.89 13.00
N THR A 80 -9.25 11.24 11.98
CA THR A 80 -10.27 12.30 12.10
C THR A 80 -11.31 11.92 13.15
N LYS A 81 -11.78 10.68 13.15
CA LYS A 81 -12.73 10.16 14.14
C LYS A 81 -12.15 10.27 15.56
N GLY A 82 -10.92 9.80 15.76
CA GLY A 82 -10.25 9.89 17.06
C GLY A 82 -10.13 11.34 17.57
N CYS A 83 -9.70 12.26 16.69
CA CYS A 83 -9.63 13.68 17.04
C CYS A 83 -11.00 14.27 17.46
N LEU A 84 -12.04 13.91 16.70
CA LEU A 84 -13.40 14.39 17.01
C LEU A 84 -13.93 13.83 18.33
N GLU A 85 -13.68 12.59 18.63
CA GLU A 85 -14.06 11.97 19.89
C GLU A 85 -13.36 12.65 21.06
N ILE A 86 -12.07 12.96 20.94
CA ILE A 86 -11.35 13.74 21.96
C ILE A 86 -12.00 15.10 22.19
N VAL A 87 -12.25 15.86 21.11
CA VAL A 87 -12.84 17.21 21.22
C VAL A 87 -14.27 17.16 21.77
N ALA A 88 -15.10 16.24 21.27
CA ALA A 88 -16.52 16.17 21.66
C ALA A 88 -16.73 15.64 23.08
N LYS A 89 -15.90 14.72 23.54
CA LYS A 89 -16.05 14.06 24.85
C LYS A 89 -15.12 14.62 25.93
N GLY A 90 -14.20 15.53 25.56
CA GLY A 90 -13.19 16.08 26.49
C GLY A 90 -12.21 15.01 27.00
N GLY A 91 -12.03 13.93 26.23
CA GLY A 91 -11.17 12.81 26.58
C GLY A 91 -9.75 12.92 26.05
N THR A 92 -8.97 11.90 26.31
CA THR A 92 -7.64 11.68 25.75
C THR A 92 -7.62 10.29 25.10
N LEU A 93 -6.83 10.13 24.04
CA LEU A 93 -6.53 8.79 23.49
C LEU A 93 -5.32 8.23 24.26
N ASP A 94 -5.50 7.92 25.53
CA ASP A 94 -4.43 7.47 26.42
C ASP A 94 -3.83 6.12 25.96
N GLY A 95 -2.95 6.20 24.96
CA GLY A 95 -2.18 5.04 24.49
C GLY A 95 -2.99 3.96 23.79
N GLU A 96 -4.24 4.21 23.40
CA GLU A 96 -5.01 3.28 22.60
C GLU A 96 -4.39 3.13 21.22
N VAL A 97 -4.06 1.89 20.87
CA VAL A 97 -3.67 1.51 19.52
C VAL A 97 -4.91 1.10 18.76
N ILE A 98 -5.27 1.87 17.74
CA ILE A 98 -6.37 1.52 16.84
C ILE A 98 -5.78 0.74 15.67
N PRO A 99 -6.00 -0.57 15.58
CA PRO A 99 -5.47 -1.36 14.48
C PRO A 99 -6.17 -0.96 13.18
N MET A 100 -5.39 -0.81 12.12
CA MET A 100 -5.92 -0.69 10.77
C MET A 100 -5.86 -2.04 10.05
N ASN A 101 -6.83 -2.27 9.17
CA ASN A 101 -6.79 -3.42 8.29
C ASN A 101 -5.77 -3.18 7.17
N THR A 102 -4.87 -4.13 7.00
CA THR A 102 -3.99 -4.19 5.85
C THR A 102 -4.42 -5.33 4.94
N VAL A 103 -4.24 -5.17 3.64
CA VAL A 103 -4.57 -6.18 2.63
C VAL A 103 -3.30 -6.50 1.85
N VAL A 104 -3.02 -7.78 1.67
CA VAL A 104 -1.98 -8.22 0.74
C VAL A 104 -2.59 -8.23 -0.66
N VAL A 105 -2.05 -7.41 -1.53
CA VAL A 105 -2.49 -7.25 -2.92
C VAL A 105 -1.49 -7.95 -3.82
N ASP A 106 -1.97 -8.77 -4.72
CA ASP A 106 -1.21 -9.38 -5.80
C ASP A 106 -1.72 -8.88 -7.19
N LYS A 107 -1.08 -9.33 -8.23
CA LYS A 107 -1.42 -8.95 -9.61
C LYS A 107 -2.89 -9.18 -9.97
N SER A 108 -3.56 -10.18 -9.39
CA SER A 108 -4.97 -10.49 -9.69
C SER A 108 -5.94 -9.45 -9.11
N MET A 109 -5.49 -8.67 -8.14
CA MET A 109 -6.29 -7.69 -7.41
C MET A 109 -6.05 -6.24 -7.86
N THR A 110 -5.12 -6.00 -8.77
CA THR A 110 -4.72 -4.63 -9.16
C THR A 110 -5.83 -3.82 -9.83
N GLY A 111 -6.85 -4.48 -10.38
CA GLY A 111 -8.03 -3.84 -10.97
C GLY A 111 -9.25 -3.77 -10.03
N ASP A 112 -9.12 -4.19 -8.78
CA ASP A 112 -10.21 -4.16 -7.81
C ASP A 112 -10.49 -2.72 -7.37
N PRO A 113 -11.70 -2.15 -7.63
CA PRO A 113 -12.04 -0.79 -7.22
C PRO A 113 -12.06 -0.59 -5.68
N ALA A 114 -12.01 -1.68 -4.91
CA ALA A 114 -11.85 -1.61 -3.46
C ALA A 114 -10.44 -1.21 -3.02
N ARG A 115 -9.44 -1.27 -3.91
CA ARG A 115 -8.07 -0.86 -3.61
C ARG A 115 -7.94 0.66 -3.70
N TRP A 116 -7.23 1.27 -2.75
CA TRP A 116 -7.15 2.72 -2.68
C TRP A 116 -6.49 3.35 -3.92
N ALA A 117 -5.51 2.69 -4.52
CA ALA A 117 -4.81 3.20 -5.71
C ALA A 117 -5.68 3.20 -6.98
N THR A 118 -6.73 2.38 -7.00
CA THR A 118 -7.69 2.27 -8.12
C THR A 118 -9.08 2.78 -7.75
N TYR A 119 -9.21 3.34 -6.55
CA TYR A 119 -10.49 3.87 -6.06
C TYR A 119 -10.95 5.04 -6.92
N ASP A 120 -12.17 4.93 -7.43
CA ASP A 120 -12.85 5.98 -8.15
C ASP A 120 -14.20 6.27 -7.46
N PRO A 121 -14.37 7.44 -6.87
CA PRO A 121 -15.60 7.80 -6.16
C PRO A 121 -16.85 7.84 -7.06
N GLU A 122 -16.68 7.93 -8.38
CA GLU A 122 -17.80 7.93 -9.31
C GLU A 122 -18.28 6.52 -9.65
N THR A 123 -17.38 5.54 -9.67
CA THR A 123 -17.68 4.14 -10.02
C THR A 123 -17.84 3.23 -8.82
N ALA A 124 -17.25 3.58 -7.70
CA ALA A 124 -17.32 2.81 -6.45
C ALA A 124 -17.76 3.68 -5.24
N PRO A 125 -18.84 4.49 -5.35
CA PRO A 125 -19.27 5.38 -4.28
C PRO A 125 -19.67 4.62 -3.01
N GLU A 126 -20.09 3.38 -3.14
CA GLU A 126 -20.57 2.55 -2.03
C GLU A 126 -19.45 2.10 -1.08
N LEU A 127 -18.21 1.98 -1.58
CA LEU A 127 -17.06 1.66 -0.75
C LEU A 127 -16.75 2.77 0.26
N TRP A 128 -17.21 3.97 -0.05
CA TRP A 128 -17.04 5.18 0.73
C TRP A 128 -18.41 5.82 0.99
N ASP A 129 -19.42 4.98 1.21
CA ASP A 129 -20.74 5.45 1.62
C ASP A 129 -20.59 6.37 2.84
N GLY A 130 -20.68 7.68 2.56
CA GLY A 130 -20.61 8.72 3.57
C GLY A 130 -21.76 8.69 4.57
N THR A 131 -22.77 7.84 4.38
CA THR A 131 -23.97 7.83 5.25
C THR A 131 -23.63 7.31 6.65
N GLU A 132 -22.75 6.34 6.78
CA GLU A 132 -22.22 5.90 8.08
C GLU A 132 -21.06 6.76 8.57
N ARG A 133 -20.45 7.54 7.69
CA ARG A 133 -19.26 8.37 7.94
C ARG A 133 -19.54 9.86 7.90
N THR A 134 -20.81 10.28 7.90
CA THR A 134 -21.14 11.70 8.02
C THR A 134 -20.80 12.24 9.40
N TRP A 135 -20.47 13.51 9.48
CA TRP A 135 -20.19 14.20 10.73
C TRP A 135 -21.24 13.96 11.81
N ASN A 136 -22.51 13.77 11.41
CA ASN A 136 -23.61 13.47 12.31
C ASN A 136 -23.52 12.09 12.98
N ASN A 137 -22.80 11.15 12.38
CA ASN A 137 -22.57 9.82 12.97
C ASN A 137 -21.37 9.80 13.89
N PHE A 138 -20.43 10.73 13.73
CA PHE A 138 -19.30 10.90 14.64
C PHE A 138 -19.70 11.54 15.97
N LEU A 139 -20.76 12.33 16.00
CA LEU A 139 -21.20 13.10 17.16
C LEU A 139 -22.32 12.42 17.95
N LYS A 140 -22.75 11.24 17.57
CA LYS A 140 -23.73 10.41 18.30
C LYS A 140 -23.01 9.40 19.18
#